data_43622f71a42b72d9dd0d36327ed02ae5
#
_entry.id   43622f71a42b72d9dd0d36327ed02ae5
#
_cell.length_a   1.000
_cell.length_b   1.000
_cell.length_c   1.000
_cell.angle_alpha   90.00
_cell.angle_beta   90.00
_cell.angle_gamma   90.00
#
_symmetry.space_group_name_H-M   'P 1'
#
loop_
_entity.id
_entity.type
_entity.pdbx_description
1 polymer ?
#
loop_
_entity_poly.entity_id
_entity_poly.type
_entity_poly.pdbx_seq_one_letter_code
_entity_poly.pdbx_strand_id
1 'polypeptide(L)'
;MIRVWFNHWFSSAYDLIELLKQDNPELYVIGSSTTADSVVKLACDEWHQEPAEVEGYIDFCIDFCRKNRIDVFFPRKNLELVSKFKDRFTDLGVKVLIDDYQVVSLLNDKAKTYGFLKDIKGLNIPEYHIVNNAREFEEAYEKISEKGGFACVKFVRDEGAMSYRRIVKGKKGFDRLRTYPGVEMLYDDYLACLSEKESFDDLMVMEYLPGREISVDCLATEQGPIIIPRFKSFGRAELVDFDPSIVSLCESILDRTKLECPCNVQFKEKDGIPYLLEINTRMSGGLQMSCLAAEINIPRIAYNKLIGKKERWSMKKIRTTLSFVEAPKIL
;
A
#
# COMPACT_ATOMS: atom_id res chain seq x y z
N MET A 1 4.19 -8.67 29.51
CA MET A 1 4.04 -9.21 28.14
C MET A 1 3.00 -8.36 27.46
N ILE A 2 3.34 -7.69 26.36
CA ILE A 2 2.46 -6.79 25.61
C ILE A 2 1.87 -7.58 24.44
N ARG A 3 0.55 -7.63 24.36
CA ARG A 3 -0.17 -8.41 23.35
C ARG A 3 -0.44 -7.55 22.12
N VAL A 4 0.18 -7.92 21.01
CA VAL A 4 0.09 -7.18 19.73
C VAL A 4 -0.71 -8.01 18.73
N TRP A 5 -1.72 -7.41 18.11
CA TRP A 5 -2.55 -8.07 17.12
C TRP A 5 -2.28 -7.56 15.71
N PHE A 6 -2.15 -8.51 14.76
CA PHE A 6 -2.10 -8.29 13.31
C PHE A 6 -3.27 -8.98 12.64
N ASN A 7 -4.20 -8.22 12.03
CA ASN A 7 -5.16 -8.76 11.08
C ASN A 7 -4.51 -8.72 9.69
N HIS A 8 -3.94 -9.79 9.22
CA HIS A 8 -3.09 -9.73 8.03
C HIS A 8 -3.85 -9.97 6.72
N TRP A 9 -3.29 -9.44 5.63
CA TRP A 9 -3.77 -9.62 4.26
C TRP A 9 -2.77 -10.41 3.40
N PHE A 10 -1.49 -10.03 3.40
CA PHE A 10 -0.46 -10.62 2.56
C PHE A 10 0.64 -11.30 3.38
N SER A 11 1.30 -12.31 2.77
CA SER A 11 2.41 -13.06 3.36
C SER A 11 3.57 -12.18 3.88
N SER A 12 3.77 -11.01 3.30
CA SER A 12 4.78 -10.04 3.77
C SER A 12 4.60 -9.58 5.22
N ALA A 13 3.45 -9.82 5.84
CA ALA A 13 3.26 -9.60 7.26
C ALA A 13 4.18 -10.49 8.12
N TYR A 14 4.60 -11.66 7.60
CA TYR A 14 5.60 -12.52 8.24
C TYR A 14 6.87 -11.73 8.59
N ASP A 15 7.48 -11.10 7.59
CA ASP A 15 8.73 -10.35 7.77
C ASP A 15 8.54 -9.13 8.68
N LEU A 16 7.37 -8.48 8.62
CA LEU A 16 7.07 -7.33 9.49
C LEU A 16 6.96 -7.73 10.97
N ILE A 17 6.37 -8.89 11.24
CA ILE A 17 6.26 -9.44 12.60
C ILE A 17 7.63 -9.85 13.11
N GLU A 18 8.44 -10.54 12.30
CA GLU A 18 9.82 -10.90 12.66
C GLU A 18 10.65 -9.65 12.99
N LEU A 19 10.58 -8.59 12.17
CA LEU A 19 11.24 -7.32 12.45
C LEU A 19 10.73 -6.68 13.75
N LEU A 20 9.42 -6.71 14.00
CA LEU A 20 8.84 -6.17 15.23
C LEU A 20 9.29 -6.93 16.47
N LYS A 21 9.36 -8.27 16.40
CA LYS A 21 9.80 -9.13 17.51
C LYS A 21 11.30 -9.03 17.77
N GLN A 22 12.09 -8.64 16.77
CA GLN A 22 13.52 -8.45 16.93
C GLN A 22 13.81 -7.44 18.03
N ASP A 23 14.59 -7.81 19.04
CA ASP A 23 14.94 -7.01 20.21
C ASP A 23 13.77 -6.59 21.13
N ASN A 24 12.58 -7.20 20.95
CA ASN A 24 11.40 -6.97 21.78
C ASN A 24 10.85 -8.28 22.36
N PRO A 25 11.58 -8.97 23.26
CA PRO A 25 11.18 -10.27 23.79
C PRO A 25 9.91 -10.23 24.67
N GLU A 26 9.47 -9.02 25.06
CA GLU A 26 8.25 -8.82 25.84
C GLU A 26 6.98 -8.89 24.99
N LEU A 27 7.09 -8.91 23.66
CA LEU A 27 5.93 -8.96 22.79
C LEU A 27 5.37 -10.37 22.66
N TYR A 28 4.05 -10.46 22.71
CA TYR A 28 3.27 -11.64 22.36
C TYR A 28 2.40 -11.30 21.15
N VAL A 29 2.74 -11.83 20.00
CA VAL A 29 2.09 -11.47 18.74
C VAL A 29 0.97 -12.45 18.42
N ILE A 30 -0.21 -11.92 18.24
CA ILE A 30 -1.42 -12.63 17.82
C ILE A 30 -1.71 -12.25 16.37
N GLY A 31 -1.81 -13.26 15.52
CA GLY A 31 -2.19 -13.08 14.13
C GLY A 31 -3.59 -13.59 13.85
N SER A 32 -4.27 -12.99 12.88
CA SER A 32 -5.55 -13.49 12.39
C SER A 32 -5.71 -13.29 10.88
N SER A 33 -6.43 -14.20 10.21
CA SER A 33 -6.77 -14.09 8.79
C SER A 33 -7.98 -14.96 8.46
N THR A 34 -8.62 -14.63 7.34
CA THR A 34 -9.62 -15.51 6.71
C THR A 34 -9.00 -16.79 6.11
N THR A 35 -7.68 -16.78 5.88
CA THR A 35 -6.92 -17.94 5.35
C THR A 35 -6.33 -18.75 6.50
N ALA A 36 -6.79 -19.99 6.66
CA ALA A 36 -6.32 -20.90 7.73
C ALA A 36 -4.83 -21.22 7.59
N ASP A 37 -4.39 -21.53 6.39
CA ASP A 37 -3.02 -21.96 6.07
C ASP A 37 -2.15 -20.78 5.61
N SER A 38 -2.06 -19.77 6.44
CA SER A 38 -1.20 -18.61 6.19
C SER A 38 0.20 -18.82 6.74
N VAL A 39 1.23 -18.52 5.95
CA VAL A 39 2.63 -18.53 6.39
C VAL A 39 2.88 -17.59 7.57
N VAL A 40 2.07 -16.55 7.71
CA VAL A 40 2.20 -15.53 8.77
C VAL A 40 2.03 -16.12 10.17
N LYS A 41 1.25 -17.22 10.28
CA LYS A 41 1.12 -17.92 11.58
C LYS A 41 2.46 -18.37 12.16
N LEU A 42 3.47 -18.61 11.33
CA LEU A 42 4.81 -19.01 11.79
C LEU A 42 5.59 -17.91 12.50
N ALA A 43 5.25 -16.64 12.26
CA ALA A 43 5.83 -15.50 12.98
C ALA A 43 5.04 -15.12 14.24
N CYS A 44 3.81 -15.62 14.39
CA CYS A 44 2.92 -15.32 15.51
C CYS A 44 3.11 -16.32 16.66
N ASP A 45 2.86 -15.86 17.89
CA ASP A 45 2.84 -16.71 19.09
C ASP A 45 1.46 -17.38 19.25
N GLU A 46 0.42 -16.77 18.70
CA GLU A 46 -0.96 -17.27 18.68
C GLU A 46 -1.64 -16.92 17.34
N TRP A 47 -2.47 -17.83 16.82
CA TRP A 47 -3.13 -17.68 15.53
C TRP A 47 -4.62 -17.94 15.62
N HIS A 48 -5.40 -17.05 14.98
CA HIS A 48 -6.85 -17.18 14.87
C HIS A 48 -7.32 -17.09 13.42
N GLN A 49 -8.31 -17.88 13.07
CA GLN A 49 -9.01 -17.75 11.81
C GLN A 49 -10.14 -16.71 11.94
N GLU A 50 -10.16 -15.73 11.06
CA GLU A 50 -11.27 -14.80 10.92
C GLU A 50 -12.40 -15.43 10.09
N PRO A 51 -13.66 -15.07 10.34
CA PRO A 51 -14.76 -15.41 9.44
C PRO A 51 -14.54 -14.76 8.06
N ALA A 52 -14.99 -15.44 6.99
CA ALA A 52 -14.82 -14.95 5.61
C ALA A 52 -15.55 -13.62 5.39
N GLU A 53 -16.77 -13.52 5.90
CA GLU A 53 -17.59 -12.31 5.89
C GLU A 53 -18.03 -11.99 7.32
N VAL A 54 -17.90 -10.74 7.71
CA VAL A 54 -18.30 -10.28 9.04
C VAL A 54 -19.18 -9.05 8.87
N GLU A 55 -20.48 -9.25 9.05
CA GLU A 55 -21.39 -8.15 9.32
C GLU A 55 -20.92 -7.49 10.65
N GLY A 56 -20.69 -6.18 10.63
CA GLY A 56 -20.16 -5.51 11.82
C GLY A 56 -18.68 -5.81 12.12
N TYR A 57 -17.80 -5.74 11.10
CA TYR A 57 -16.36 -6.03 11.23
C TYR A 57 -15.70 -5.31 12.43
N ILE A 58 -16.10 -4.08 12.73
CA ILE A 58 -15.55 -3.34 13.88
C ILE A 58 -15.98 -3.97 15.21
N ASP A 59 -17.22 -4.45 15.32
CA ASP A 59 -17.69 -5.14 16.53
C ASP A 59 -16.91 -6.43 16.75
N PHE A 60 -16.67 -7.19 15.68
CA PHE A 60 -15.76 -8.33 15.72
C PHE A 60 -14.36 -7.93 16.22
N CYS A 61 -13.76 -6.86 15.68
CA CYS A 61 -12.43 -6.40 16.10
C CYS A 61 -12.41 -6.00 17.59
N ILE A 62 -13.42 -5.28 18.05
CA ILE A 62 -13.56 -4.85 19.45
C ILE A 62 -13.67 -6.06 20.39
N ASP A 63 -14.52 -7.04 20.04
CA ASP A 63 -14.69 -8.25 20.83
C ASP A 63 -13.43 -9.12 20.80
N PHE A 64 -12.74 -9.18 19.65
CA PHE A 64 -11.44 -9.84 19.55
C PHE A 64 -10.40 -9.21 20.46
N CYS A 65 -10.31 -7.87 20.47
CA CYS A 65 -9.40 -7.13 21.36
C CYS A 65 -9.69 -7.42 22.83
N ARG A 66 -10.97 -7.38 23.21
CA ARG A 66 -11.39 -7.65 24.60
C ARG A 66 -11.09 -9.09 25.02
N LYS A 67 -11.49 -10.07 24.21
CA LYS A 67 -11.30 -11.50 24.48
C LYS A 67 -9.84 -11.87 24.61
N ASN A 68 -8.99 -11.35 23.72
CA ASN A 68 -7.58 -11.67 23.66
C ASN A 68 -6.69 -10.70 24.43
N ARG A 69 -7.27 -9.73 25.15
CA ARG A 69 -6.56 -8.71 25.96
C ARG A 69 -5.46 -8.02 25.14
N ILE A 70 -5.85 -7.51 23.95
CA ILE A 70 -4.93 -6.83 23.05
C ILE A 70 -4.55 -5.46 23.65
N ASP A 71 -3.26 -5.17 23.68
CA ASP A 71 -2.71 -3.87 24.08
C ASP A 71 -2.47 -2.97 22.87
N VAL A 72 -2.04 -3.59 21.75
CA VAL A 72 -1.66 -2.86 20.53
C VAL A 72 -2.23 -3.56 19.30
N PHE A 73 -2.85 -2.82 18.41
CA PHE A 73 -3.39 -3.33 17.16
C PHE A 73 -2.65 -2.73 15.96
N PHE A 74 -2.10 -3.59 15.10
CA PHE A 74 -1.49 -3.26 13.82
C PHE A 74 -2.44 -3.66 12.69
N PRO A 75 -3.40 -2.80 12.30
CA PRO A 75 -4.34 -3.13 11.26
C PRO A 75 -3.65 -3.20 9.90
N ARG A 76 -4.00 -4.22 9.13
CA ARG A 76 -3.51 -4.46 7.77
C ARG A 76 -4.65 -4.59 6.76
N LYS A 77 -5.87 -4.72 7.23
CA LYS A 77 -7.11 -4.93 6.48
C LYS A 77 -8.16 -3.93 6.96
N ASN A 78 -9.01 -3.46 6.05
CA ASN A 78 -10.11 -2.52 6.34
C ASN A 78 -9.64 -1.22 7.05
N LEU A 79 -8.52 -0.67 6.62
CA LEU A 79 -7.87 0.47 7.29
C LEU A 79 -8.79 1.67 7.44
N GLU A 80 -9.52 2.06 6.38
CA GLU A 80 -10.43 3.21 6.43
C GLU A 80 -11.53 3.00 7.48
N LEU A 81 -12.07 1.77 7.56
CA LEU A 81 -13.08 1.43 8.54
C LEU A 81 -12.52 1.42 9.97
N VAL A 82 -11.33 0.84 10.18
CA VAL A 82 -10.65 0.83 11.48
C VAL A 82 -10.32 2.25 11.93
N SER A 83 -9.81 3.11 11.03
CA SER A 83 -9.51 4.51 11.37
C SER A 83 -10.75 5.31 11.74
N LYS A 84 -11.88 5.08 11.03
CA LYS A 84 -13.17 5.72 11.32
C LYS A 84 -13.67 5.44 12.75
N PHE A 85 -13.39 4.26 13.26
CA PHE A 85 -13.83 3.82 14.58
C PHE A 85 -12.67 3.67 15.58
N LYS A 86 -11.55 4.37 15.35
CA LYS A 86 -10.35 4.32 16.19
C LYS A 86 -10.64 4.56 17.67
N ASP A 87 -11.56 5.48 17.97
CA ASP A 87 -11.92 5.82 19.36
C ASP A 87 -12.46 4.62 20.14
N ARG A 88 -13.22 3.72 19.50
CA ARG A 88 -13.74 2.51 20.16
C ARG A 88 -12.63 1.57 20.66
N PHE A 89 -11.49 1.54 19.97
CA PHE A 89 -10.32 0.79 20.42
C PHE A 89 -9.61 1.54 21.57
N THR A 90 -9.48 2.85 21.44
CA THR A 90 -8.87 3.70 22.46
C THR A 90 -9.64 3.64 23.79
N ASP A 91 -10.97 3.60 23.75
CA ASP A 91 -11.84 3.44 24.91
C ASP A 91 -11.63 2.10 25.65
N LEU A 92 -11.13 1.08 24.94
CA LEU A 92 -10.69 -0.20 25.52
C LEU A 92 -9.25 -0.18 26.03
N GLY A 93 -8.53 0.95 25.87
CA GLY A 93 -7.10 1.04 26.16
C GLY A 93 -6.19 0.45 25.08
N VAL A 94 -6.73 0.05 23.91
CA VAL A 94 -5.96 -0.51 22.79
C VAL A 94 -5.36 0.61 21.96
N LYS A 95 -4.04 0.61 21.81
CA LYS A 95 -3.33 1.52 20.91
C LYS A 95 -3.37 0.96 19.48
N VAL A 96 -3.79 1.77 18.50
CA VAL A 96 -3.92 1.35 17.10
C VAL A 96 -2.92 2.07 16.23
N LEU A 97 -2.09 1.33 15.48
CA LEU A 97 -1.13 1.90 14.53
C LEU A 97 -1.86 2.30 13.24
N ILE A 98 -2.55 3.41 13.29
CA ILE A 98 -3.31 3.95 12.17
C ILE A 98 -3.43 5.47 12.28
N ASP A 99 -3.36 6.15 11.14
CA ASP A 99 -3.60 7.58 11.04
C ASP A 99 -5.08 7.93 11.19
N ASP A 100 -5.37 9.22 11.31
CA ASP A 100 -6.73 9.71 11.47
C ASP A 100 -7.58 9.44 10.24
N TYR A 101 -8.88 9.18 10.45
CA TYR A 101 -9.84 8.80 9.40
C TYR A 101 -9.85 9.78 8.22
N GLN A 102 -9.77 11.08 8.48
CA GLN A 102 -9.80 12.09 7.40
C GLN A 102 -8.63 11.90 6.44
N VAL A 103 -7.43 11.62 6.96
CA VAL A 103 -6.22 11.40 6.16
C VAL A 103 -6.29 10.05 5.45
N VAL A 104 -6.67 8.98 6.16
CA VAL A 104 -6.79 7.64 5.58
C VAL A 104 -7.83 7.62 4.46
N SER A 105 -9.01 8.21 4.69
CA SER A 105 -10.09 8.26 3.68
C SER A 105 -9.73 9.12 2.48
N LEU A 106 -9.01 10.24 2.69
CA LEU A 106 -8.49 11.08 1.63
C LEU A 106 -7.52 10.31 0.73
N LEU A 107 -6.54 9.63 1.34
CA LEU A 107 -5.47 8.95 0.61
C LEU A 107 -5.90 7.61 0.01
N ASN A 108 -6.97 7.00 0.51
CA ASN A 108 -7.59 5.82 -0.06
C ASN A 108 -8.38 6.11 -1.34
N ASP A 109 -8.66 7.38 -1.60
CA ASP A 109 -9.30 7.88 -2.82
C ASP A 109 -8.23 8.55 -3.71
N LYS A 110 -7.85 7.87 -4.79
CA LYS A 110 -6.76 8.33 -5.67
C LYS A 110 -7.03 9.69 -6.31
N ALA A 111 -8.29 9.95 -6.70
CA ALA A 111 -8.67 11.22 -7.31
C ALA A 111 -8.57 12.39 -6.32
N LYS A 112 -9.05 12.17 -5.09
CA LYS A 112 -8.92 13.17 -4.02
C LYS A 112 -7.47 13.38 -3.62
N THR A 113 -6.67 12.31 -3.54
CA THR A 113 -5.22 12.39 -3.29
C THR A 113 -4.54 13.28 -4.30
N TYR A 114 -4.80 13.08 -5.59
CA TYR A 114 -4.22 13.88 -6.66
C TYR A 114 -4.65 15.36 -6.56
N GLY A 115 -5.94 15.61 -6.34
CA GLY A 115 -6.46 16.96 -6.15
C GLY A 115 -5.85 17.70 -4.95
N PHE A 116 -5.62 16.99 -3.84
CA PHE A 116 -5.06 17.54 -2.61
C PHE A 116 -3.55 17.84 -2.70
N LEU A 117 -2.82 17.05 -3.49
CA LEU A 117 -1.35 17.15 -3.58
C LEU A 117 -0.85 17.90 -4.81
N LYS A 118 -1.70 18.24 -5.78
CA LYS A 118 -1.32 18.83 -7.08
C LYS A 118 -0.48 20.10 -6.98
N ASP A 119 -0.60 20.87 -5.89
CA ASP A 119 0.11 22.13 -5.69
C ASP A 119 1.49 21.95 -5.03
N ILE A 120 1.90 20.71 -4.74
CA ILE A 120 3.26 20.43 -4.26
C ILE A 120 4.26 20.67 -5.39
N LYS A 121 5.19 21.59 -5.16
CA LYS A 121 6.21 21.95 -6.16
C LYS A 121 7.04 20.75 -6.59
N GLY A 122 7.08 20.48 -7.88
CA GLY A 122 7.85 19.38 -8.47
C GLY A 122 7.15 18.02 -8.44
N LEU A 123 5.99 17.90 -7.82
CA LEU A 123 5.17 16.69 -7.89
C LEU A 123 4.40 16.65 -9.20
N ASN A 124 4.58 15.58 -9.97
CA ASN A 124 3.82 15.36 -11.20
C ASN A 124 2.68 14.39 -10.92
N ILE A 125 1.51 14.74 -11.44
CA ILE A 125 0.30 13.92 -11.41
C ILE A 125 0.04 13.47 -12.85
N PRO A 126 -0.22 12.17 -13.11
CA PRO A 126 -0.56 11.72 -14.45
C PRO A 126 -1.89 12.34 -14.91
N GLU A 127 -2.05 12.51 -16.21
CA GLU A 127 -3.36 12.89 -16.75
C GLU A 127 -4.38 11.80 -16.50
N TYR A 128 -5.57 12.16 -16.01
CA TYR A 128 -6.62 11.20 -15.70
C TYR A 128 -8.02 11.79 -15.86
N HIS A 129 -8.99 10.93 -16.05
CA HIS A 129 -10.42 11.20 -16.03
C HIS A 129 -11.13 10.21 -15.12
N ILE A 130 -12.14 10.67 -14.39
CA ILE A 130 -13.01 9.82 -13.59
C ILE A 130 -14.29 9.60 -14.35
N VAL A 131 -14.70 8.36 -14.50
CA VAL A 131 -15.87 7.93 -15.28
C VAL A 131 -16.66 6.89 -14.49
N ASN A 132 -17.98 6.81 -14.72
CA ASN A 132 -18.84 5.84 -14.05
C ASN A 132 -19.81 5.12 -14.99
N ASN A 133 -19.66 5.31 -16.30
CA ASN A 133 -20.41 4.60 -17.34
C ASN A 133 -19.56 4.39 -18.59
N ALA A 134 -20.01 3.49 -19.47
CA ALA A 134 -19.29 3.08 -20.67
C ALA A 134 -19.03 4.25 -21.64
N ARG A 135 -19.98 5.16 -21.82
CA ARG A 135 -19.83 6.30 -22.72
C ARG A 135 -18.73 7.27 -22.25
N GLU A 136 -18.74 7.60 -20.97
CA GLU A 136 -17.70 8.46 -20.40
C GLU A 136 -16.31 7.79 -20.51
N PHE A 137 -16.24 6.45 -20.35
CA PHE A 137 -15.00 5.71 -20.57
C PHE A 137 -14.49 5.87 -22.01
N GLU A 138 -15.34 5.74 -23.03
CA GLU A 138 -14.95 5.94 -24.43
C GLU A 138 -14.37 7.35 -24.65
N GLU A 139 -15.09 8.38 -24.19
CA GLU A 139 -14.65 9.78 -24.31
C GLU A 139 -13.31 10.04 -23.60
N ALA A 140 -13.12 9.48 -22.40
CA ALA A 140 -11.89 9.62 -21.63
C ALA A 140 -10.73 8.86 -22.28
N TYR A 141 -10.99 7.64 -22.77
CA TYR A 141 -9.99 6.82 -23.45
C TYR A 141 -9.48 7.50 -24.72
N GLU A 142 -10.37 8.10 -25.52
CA GLU A 142 -10.00 8.82 -26.73
C GLU A 142 -9.10 10.01 -26.40
N LYS A 143 -9.48 10.85 -25.43
CA LYS A 143 -8.65 12.01 -25.01
C LYS A 143 -7.24 11.64 -24.59
N ILE A 144 -7.09 10.53 -23.81
CA ILE A 144 -5.77 10.04 -23.40
C ILE A 144 -4.98 9.49 -24.61
N SER A 145 -5.66 8.76 -25.50
CA SER A 145 -5.03 8.07 -26.65
C SER A 145 -4.62 9.04 -27.78
N GLU A 146 -5.33 10.15 -27.97
CA GLU A 146 -5.00 11.16 -29.00
C GLU A 146 -3.59 11.72 -28.85
N LYS A 147 -3.04 11.73 -27.64
CA LYS A 147 -1.67 12.19 -27.37
C LYS A 147 -0.61 11.11 -27.70
N GLY A 148 -0.98 10.02 -28.38
CA GLY A 148 -0.08 8.95 -28.79
C GLY A 148 0.33 8.01 -27.65
N GLY A 149 -0.33 8.10 -26.49
CA GLY A 149 -0.08 7.26 -25.31
C GLY A 149 -1.01 6.05 -25.24
N PHE A 150 -0.64 5.08 -24.39
CA PHE A 150 -1.54 4.03 -23.95
C PHE A 150 -2.33 4.52 -22.74
N ALA A 151 -3.59 4.09 -22.62
CA ALA A 151 -4.37 4.32 -21.41
C ALA A 151 -4.30 3.10 -20.48
N CYS A 152 -4.37 3.36 -19.20
CA CYS A 152 -4.65 2.35 -18.20
C CYS A 152 -5.83 2.78 -17.32
N VAL A 153 -6.44 1.80 -16.68
CA VAL A 153 -7.62 1.98 -15.84
C VAL A 153 -7.44 1.30 -14.50
N LYS A 154 -8.08 1.86 -13.48
CA LYS A 154 -8.22 1.27 -12.14
C LYS A 154 -9.41 1.91 -11.43
N PHE A 155 -10.10 1.18 -10.57
CA PHE A 155 -11.08 1.81 -9.70
C PHE A 155 -10.41 2.80 -8.75
N VAL A 156 -11.09 3.92 -8.49
CA VAL A 156 -10.57 4.98 -7.62
C VAL A 156 -10.27 4.45 -6.22
N ARG A 157 -11.17 3.61 -5.70
CA ARG A 157 -11.05 2.94 -4.41
C ARG A 157 -10.82 1.45 -4.62
N ASP A 158 -9.56 1.07 -4.71
CA ASP A 158 -9.14 -0.33 -4.87
C ASP A 158 -7.75 -0.54 -4.27
N GLU A 159 -7.50 -1.73 -3.76
CA GLU A 159 -6.24 -2.11 -3.12
C GLU A 159 -5.49 -3.17 -3.95
N GLY A 160 -4.15 -3.12 -3.90
CA GLY A 160 -3.29 -4.16 -4.47
C GLY A 160 -3.30 -4.27 -5.99
N ALA A 161 -3.70 -3.22 -6.70
CA ALA A 161 -3.78 -3.16 -8.17
C ALA A 161 -4.69 -4.24 -8.80
N MET A 162 -5.68 -4.76 -8.05
CA MET A 162 -6.57 -5.85 -8.54
C MET A 162 -7.37 -5.43 -9.77
N SER A 163 -7.85 -4.17 -9.81
CA SER A 163 -8.61 -3.63 -10.94
C SER A 163 -7.75 -3.03 -12.05
N TYR A 164 -6.43 -2.93 -11.85
CA TYR A 164 -5.55 -2.31 -12.84
C TYR A 164 -5.53 -3.08 -14.16
N ARG A 165 -5.82 -2.36 -15.26
CA ARG A 165 -5.69 -2.90 -16.63
C ARG A 165 -5.02 -1.87 -17.52
N ARG A 166 -4.11 -2.34 -18.38
CA ARG A 166 -3.59 -1.58 -19.52
C ARG A 166 -4.47 -1.84 -20.72
N ILE A 167 -5.11 -0.80 -21.24
CA ILE A 167 -6.05 -0.92 -22.35
C ILE A 167 -5.29 -0.78 -23.66
N VAL A 168 -5.48 -1.75 -24.56
CA VAL A 168 -4.80 -1.79 -25.84
C VAL A 168 -5.82 -1.93 -26.96
N LYS A 169 -5.71 -1.08 -28.02
CA LYS A 169 -6.43 -1.26 -29.29
C LYS A 169 -5.63 -2.19 -30.19
N GLY A 170 -6.27 -3.12 -30.89
CA GLY A 170 -5.62 -3.98 -31.84
C GLY A 170 -6.28 -5.35 -32.02
N LYS A 171 -5.76 -6.14 -32.94
CA LYS A 171 -6.27 -7.49 -33.19
C LYS A 171 -5.83 -8.46 -32.10
N LYS A 172 -6.72 -9.40 -31.74
CA LYS A 172 -6.35 -10.59 -30.94
C LYS A 172 -5.28 -11.36 -31.71
N GLY A 173 -4.06 -11.36 -31.21
CA GLY A 173 -2.92 -12.04 -31.88
C GLY A 173 -2.69 -13.42 -31.26
N PHE A 174 -2.38 -14.41 -32.10
CA PHE A 174 -2.05 -15.78 -31.66
C PHE A 174 -0.88 -15.80 -30.66
N ASP A 175 0.08 -14.91 -30.80
CA ASP A 175 1.27 -14.84 -29.93
C ASP A 175 0.93 -14.51 -28.47
N ARG A 176 -0.23 -13.88 -28.21
CA ARG A 176 -0.72 -13.65 -26.84
C ARG A 176 -1.01 -14.96 -26.09
N LEU A 177 -1.29 -16.04 -26.81
CA LEU A 177 -1.50 -17.37 -26.23
C LEU A 177 -0.21 -17.98 -25.66
N ARG A 178 0.95 -17.45 -26.06
CA ARG A 178 2.28 -17.92 -25.64
C ARG A 178 2.90 -17.07 -24.52
N THR A 179 2.20 -16.02 -24.08
CA THR A 179 2.64 -15.15 -22.98
C THR A 179 1.82 -15.41 -21.74
N TYR A 180 2.41 -15.14 -20.57
CA TYR A 180 1.64 -15.16 -19.33
C TYR A 180 0.47 -14.17 -19.42
N PRO A 181 -0.73 -14.52 -18.86
CA PRO A 181 -1.80 -13.58 -18.72
C PRO A 181 -1.30 -12.36 -17.92
N GLY A 182 -1.35 -11.20 -18.55
CA GLY A 182 -0.89 -9.95 -17.94
C GLY A 182 -2.06 -9.02 -17.65
N VAL A 183 -1.74 -7.80 -17.26
CA VAL A 183 -2.71 -6.74 -16.97
C VAL A 183 -3.31 -6.10 -18.24
N GLU A 184 -2.91 -6.56 -19.44
CA GLU A 184 -3.44 -6.03 -20.69
C GLU A 184 -4.83 -6.57 -20.99
N MET A 185 -5.73 -5.68 -21.40
CA MET A 185 -7.06 -6.01 -21.87
C MET A 185 -7.35 -5.27 -23.16
N LEU A 186 -8.01 -5.94 -24.11
CA LEU A 186 -8.43 -5.29 -25.36
C LEU A 186 -9.51 -4.26 -25.07
N TYR A 187 -9.44 -3.14 -25.76
CA TYR A 187 -10.41 -2.06 -25.65
C TYR A 187 -11.86 -2.56 -25.83
N ASP A 188 -12.12 -3.32 -26.90
CA ASP A 188 -13.47 -3.82 -27.21
C ASP A 188 -13.98 -4.78 -26.12
N ASP A 189 -13.11 -5.65 -25.58
CA ASP A 189 -13.48 -6.59 -24.51
C ASP A 189 -13.76 -5.81 -23.20
N TYR A 190 -12.97 -4.77 -22.91
CA TYR A 190 -13.16 -3.96 -21.70
C TYR A 190 -14.45 -3.14 -21.78
N LEU A 191 -14.69 -2.48 -22.93
CA LEU A 191 -15.88 -1.70 -23.18
C LEU A 191 -17.15 -2.57 -23.10
N ALA A 192 -17.10 -3.79 -23.66
CA ALA A 192 -18.22 -4.75 -23.56
C ALA A 192 -18.55 -5.07 -22.09
N CYS A 193 -17.53 -5.32 -21.24
CA CYS A 193 -17.74 -5.54 -19.80
C CYS A 193 -18.35 -4.33 -19.10
N LEU A 194 -17.91 -3.11 -19.41
CA LEU A 194 -18.47 -1.89 -18.82
C LEU A 194 -19.92 -1.67 -19.24
N SER A 195 -20.25 -2.04 -20.49
CA SER A 195 -21.59 -1.87 -21.07
C SER A 195 -22.65 -2.83 -20.50
N GLU A 196 -22.25 -3.82 -19.69
CA GLU A 196 -23.20 -4.70 -18.96
C GLU A 196 -23.96 -3.97 -17.85
N LYS A 197 -23.52 -2.75 -17.47
CA LYS A 197 -24.15 -1.93 -16.44
C LYS A 197 -24.38 -0.50 -16.95
N GLU A 198 -25.48 0.09 -16.53
CA GLU A 198 -25.76 1.52 -16.80
C GLU A 198 -24.75 2.43 -16.08
N SER A 199 -24.35 2.07 -14.87
CA SER A 199 -23.35 2.78 -14.08
C SER A 199 -22.57 1.81 -13.19
N PHE A 200 -21.37 2.22 -12.82
CA PHE A 200 -20.46 1.49 -11.93
C PHE A 200 -19.72 2.46 -11.00
N ASP A 201 -18.96 1.92 -10.06
CA ASP A 201 -18.11 2.70 -9.15
C ASP A 201 -17.09 3.53 -9.94
N ASP A 202 -16.66 4.67 -9.37
CA ASP A 202 -15.73 5.59 -9.99
C ASP A 202 -14.47 4.88 -10.51
N LEU A 203 -14.32 4.87 -11.83
CA LEU A 203 -13.19 4.31 -12.56
C LEU A 203 -12.28 5.44 -13.03
N MET A 204 -11.00 5.34 -12.73
CA MET A 204 -9.97 6.26 -13.22
C MET A 204 -9.40 5.73 -14.54
N VAL A 205 -9.59 6.49 -15.62
CA VAL A 205 -8.92 6.33 -16.91
C VAL A 205 -7.75 7.27 -16.94
N MET A 206 -6.53 6.77 -17.09
CA MET A 206 -5.32 7.59 -16.96
C MET A 206 -4.27 7.22 -18.00
N GLU A 207 -3.33 8.14 -18.25
CA GLU A 207 -2.18 7.85 -19.10
C GLU A 207 -1.34 6.71 -18.51
N TYR A 208 -0.86 5.84 -19.40
CA TYR A 208 0.05 4.77 -19.02
C TYR A 208 1.47 5.31 -18.87
N LEU A 209 2.08 5.05 -17.73
CA LEU A 209 3.46 5.42 -17.43
C LEU A 209 4.37 4.22 -17.68
N PRO A 210 5.26 4.23 -18.70
CA PRO A 210 6.02 3.05 -19.12
C PRO A 210 7.28 2.78 -18.29
N GLY A 211 7.77 3.75 -17.52
CA GLY A 211 9.06 3.69 -16.84
C GLY A 211 9.05 2.84 -15.57
N ARG A 212 10.11 3.01 -14.78
CA ARG A 212 10.30 2.27 -13.52
C ARG A 212 9.25 2.68 -12.48
N GLU A 213 8.87 1.74 -11.66
CA GLU A 213 8.12 2.00 -10.44
C GLU A 213 9.09 2.28 -9.29
N ILE A 214 8.78 3.32 -8.50
CA ILE A 214 9.53 3.71 -7.32
C ILE A 214 8.57 3.57 -6.14
N SER A 215 8.93 2.74 -5.17
CA SER A 215 8.14 2.49 -3.96
C SER A 215 8.91 3.03 -2.76
N VAL A 216 8.38 4.04 -2.09
CA VAL A 216 9.09 4.74 -1.03
C VAL A 216 8.44 4.44 0.31
N ASP A 217 9.17 3.77 1.20
CA ASP A 217 8.70 3.52 2.55
C ASP A 217 9.03 4.73 3.44
N CYS A 218 8.01 5.25 4.11
CA CYS A 218 8.09 6.48 4.89
C CYS A 218 7.56 6.29 6.31
N LEU A 219 8.17 7.00 7.26
CA LEU A 219 7.68 7.15 8.63
C LEU A 219 8.09 8.52 9.18
N ALA A 220 7.12 9.33 9.60
CA ALA A 220 7.38 10.57 10.33
C ALA A 220 7.81 10.28 11.77
N THR A 221 8.89 10.92 12.24
CA THR A 221 9.37 10.79 13.61
C THR A 221 9.80 12.16 14.18
N GLU A 222 9.92 12.27 15.50
CA GLU A 222 10.43 13.49 16.17
C GLU A 222 11.86 13.86 15.71
N GLN A 223 12.64 12.89 15.27
CA GLN A 223 14.03 13.06 14.82
C GLN A 223 14.14 13.47 13.34
N GLY A 224 13.00 13.53 12.65
CA GLY A 224 12.86 13.74 11.22
C GLY A 224 12.26 12.52 10.52
N PRO A 225 11.89 12.64 9.26
CA PRO A 225 11.27 11.53 8.53
C PRO A 225 12.29 10.47 8.13
N ILE A 226 11.90 9.21 8.24
CA ILE A 226 12.56 8.08 7.59
C ILE A 226 11.94 7.98 6.21
N ILE A 227 12.77 8.02 5.15
CA ILE A 227 12.33 7.93 3.75
C ILE A 227 13.32 7.06 3.01
N ILE A 228 12.85 5.93 2.48
CA ILE A 228 13.70 4.93 1.82
C ILE A 228 13.12 4.58 0.45
N PRO A 229 13.65 5.18 -0.63
CA PRO A 229 13.20 4.89 -1.99
C PRO A 229 13.75 3.55 -2.50
N ARG A 230 12.87 2.73 -3.06
CA ARG A 230 13.19 1.48 -3.74
C ARG A 230 12.75 1.57 -5.20
N PHE A 231 13.66 1.42 -6.11
CA PHE A 231 13.45 1.43 -7.55
C PHE A 231 13.30 -0.01 -8.04
N LYS A 232 12.11 -0.37 -8.52
CA LYS A 232 11.84 -1.72 -9.02
C LYS A 232 12.56 -1.95 -10.34
N SER A 233 13.26 -3.06 -10.45
CA SER A 233 13.93 -3.53 -11.67
C SER A 233 13.12 -4.65 -12.33
N PHE A 234 13.57 -5.12 -13.48
CA PHE A 234 13.04 -6.34 -14.06
C PHE A 234 13.29 -7.55 -13.14
N GLY A 235 12.27 -8.35 -12.93
CA GLY A 235 12.32 -9.48 -12.01
C GLY A 235 12.00 -9.05 -10.57
N ARG A 236 12.74 -9.63 -9.60
CA ARG A 236 12.52 -9.41 -8.17
C ARG A 236 13.57 -8.54 -7.50
N ALA A 237 14.52 -8.01 -8.27
CA ALA A 237 15.55 -7.14 -7.74
C ALA A 237 15.01 -5.71 -7.59
N GLU A 238 15.35 -5.06 -6.50
CA GLU A 238 15.06 -3.65 -6.23
C GLU A 238 16.35 -2.92 -5.84
N LEU A 239 16.50 -1.71 -6.37
CA LEU A 239 17.60 -0.82 -6.02
C LEU A 239 17.11 0.17 -4.97
N VAL A 240 17.69 0.14 -3.79
CA VAL A 240 17.56 1.22 -2.81
C VAL A 240 18.56 2.32 -3.17
N ASP A 241 18.04 3.52 -3.43
CA ASP A 241 18.85 4.68 -3.78
C ASP A 241 18.19 5.94 -3.21
N PHE A 242 18.94 6.70 -2.43
CA PHE A 242 18.45 7.90 -1.75
C PHE A 242 18.48 9.13 -2.68
N ASP A 243 17.84 9.02 -3.85
CA ASP A 243 17.70 10.13 -4.80
C ASP A 243 17.12 11.36 -4.09
N PRO A 244 17.83 12.50 -4.07
CA PRO A 244 17.41 13.68 -3.32
C PRO A 244 16.06 14.25 -3.80
N SER A 245 15.74 14.10 -5.07
CA SER A 245 14.46 14.60 -5.64
C SER A 245 13.28 13.80 -5.11
N ILE A 246 13.39 12.47 -5.07
CA ILE A 246 12.36 11.57 -4.52
C ILE A 246 12.22 11.77 -3.01
N VAL A 247 13.34 11.90 -2.30
CA VAL A 247 13.31 12.16 -0.85
C VAL A 247 12.59 13.48 -0.56
N SER A 248 12.93 14.58 -1.26
CA SER A 248 12.29 15.89 -1.07
C SER A 248 10.79 15.90 -1.41
N LEU A 249 10.37 15.16 -2.47
CA LEU A 249 8.96 14.99 -2.78
C LEU A 249 8.22 14.29 -1.63
N CYS A 250 8.79 13.22 -1.08
CA CYS A 250 8.18 12.49 0.03
C CYS A 250 8.15 13.34 1.32
N GLU A 251 9.19 14.13 1.61
CA GLU A 251 9.16 15.10 2.72
C GLU A 251 7.99 16.08 2.57
N SER A 252 7.80 16.65 1.36
CA SER A 252 6.70 17.57 1.06
C SER A 252 5.32 16.90 1.18
N ILE A 253 5.21 15.64 0.76
CA ILE A 253 3.98 14.84 0.89
C ILE A 253 3.66 14.59 2.37
N LEU A 254 4.65 14.14 3.17
CA LEU A 254 4.47 13.92 4.61
C LEU A 254 4.08 15.21 5.33
N ASP A 255 4.73 16.33 4.99
CA ASP A 255 4.38 17.62 5.58
C ASP A 255 2.95 18.06 5.21
N ARG A 256 2.53 17.85 3.98
CA ARG A 256 1.19 18.20 3.51
C ARG A 256 0.09 17.31 4.08
N THR A 257 0.33 16.00 4.18
CA THR A 257 -0.65 15.01 4.63
C THR A 257 -0.70 14.86 6.15
N LYS A 258 0.37 15.21 6.85
CA LYS A 258 0.55 14.99 8.29
C LYS A 258 0.43 13.52 8.70
N LEU A 259 0.85 12.61 7.80
CA LEU A 259 0.94 11.19 8.12
C LEU A 259 1.93 10.95 9.26
N GLU A 260 1.50 10.24 10.27
CA GLU A 260 2.31 9.89 11.44
C GLU A 260 2.67 8.42 11.52
N CYS A 261 1.86 7.56 10.90
CA CYS A 261 2.09 6.13 10.82
C CYS A 261 2.95 5.78 9.61
N PRO A 262 3.54 4.55 9.57
CA PRO A 262 4.25 4.09 8.39
C PRO A 262 3.37 4.11 7.15
N CYS A 263 3.87 4.68 6.08
CA CYS A 263 3.16 4.73 4.81
C CYS A 263 4.08 4.37 3.65
N ASN A 264 3.51 4.17 2.48
CA ASN A 264 4.24 3.86 1.27
C ASN A 264 3.77 4.75 0.13
N VAL A 265 4.65 5.62 -0.36
CA VAL A 265 4.40 6.50 -1.50
C VAL A 265 4.91 5.81 -2.76
N GLN A 266 4.07 5.71 -3.79
CA GLN A 266 4.43 5.07 -5.04
C GLN A 266 4.47 6.08 -6.19
N PHE A 267 5.56 6.03 -6.94
CA PHE A 267 5.72 6.79 -8.17
C PHE A 267 5.98 5.85 -9.34
N LYS A 268 5.74 6.34 -10.55
CA LYS A 268 6.15 5.69 -11.78
C LYS A 268 6.74 6.71 -12.75
N GLU A 269 7.82 6.33 -13.40
CA GLU A 269 8.52 7.23 -14.31
C GLU A 269 7.87 7.28 -15.70
N LYS A 270 7.92 8.47 -16.31
CA LYS A 270 7.73 8.69 -17.74
C LYS A 270 8.85 9.64 -18.18
N ASP A 271 9.65 9.23 -19.14
CA ASP A 271 10.81 9.99 -19.65
C ASP A 271 11.79 10.43 -18.52
N GLY A 272 11.98 9.56 -17.53
CA GLY A 272 12.84 9.81 -16.38
C GLY A 272 12.23 10.74 -15.31
N ILE A 273 10.99 11.19 -15.48
CA ILE A 273 10.27 12.07 -14.56
C ILE A 273 9.33 11.21 -13.69
N PRO A 274 9.39 11.32 -12.35
CA PRO A 274 8.48 10.58 -11.47
C PRO A 274 7.09 11.24 -11.42
N TYR A 275 6.05 10.41 -11.56
CA TYR A 275 4.64 10.75 -11.40
C TYR A 275 4.07 9.99 -10.22
N LEU A 276 3.29 10.65 -9.38
CA LEU A 276 2.63 10.00 -8.23
C LEU A 276 1.58 8.99 -8.72
N LEU A 277 1.63 7.75 -8.19
CA LEU A 277 0.63 6.73 -8.45
C LEU A 277 -0.41 6.63 -7.32
N GLU A 278 0.08 6.48 -6.09
CA GLU A 278 -0.78 6.32 -4.90
C GLU A 278 0.04 6.47 -3.62
N ILE A 279 -0.67 6.63 -2.50
CA ILE A 279 -0.11 6.62 -1.16
C ILE A 279 -0.88 5.57 -0.35
N ASN A 280 -0.18 4.55 0.12
CA ASN A 280 -0.74 3.53 0.99
C ASN A 280 -0.47 3.91 2.44
N THR A 281 -1.51 4.05 3.26
CA THR A 281 -1.42 4.43 4.69
C THR A 281 -1.07 3.24 5.58
N ARG A 282 -0.11 2.46 5.14
CA ARG A 282 0.38 1.25 5.81
C ARG A 282 1.79 0.88 5.36
N MET A 283 2.42 0.00 6.11
CA MET A 283 3.68 -0.64 5.72
C MET A 283 3.52 -1.38 4.38
N SER A 284 4.49 -1.24 3.48
CA SER A 284 4.48 -1.91 2.17
C SER A 284 4.82 -3.41 2.27
N GLY A 285 4.55 -4.14 1.20
CA GLY A 285 4.97 -5.54 1.08
C GLY A 285 6.48 -5.72 0.89
N GLY A 286 7.23 -4.66 0.61
CA GLY A 286 8.68 -4.68 0.44
C GLY A 286 9.45 -3.96 1.57
N LEU A 287 8.76 -3.56 2.65
CA LEU A 287 9.38 -2.80 3.74
C LEU A 287 10.61 -3.49 4.34
N GLN A 288 10.62 -4.82 4.44
CA GLN A 288 11.77 -5.59 4.93
C GLN A 288 13.03 -5.36 4.10
N MET A 289 12.90 -5.10 2.79
CA MET A 289 14.03 -4.75 1.93
C MET A 289 14.57 -3.36 2.27
N SER A 290 13.67 -2.39 2.50
CA SER A 290 14.04 -1.05 2.96
C SER A 290 14.77 -1.12 4.31
N CYS A 291 14.22 -1.90 5.26
CA CYS A 291 14.82 -2.08 6.57
C CYS A 291 16.22 -2.72 6.49
N LEU A 292 16.38 -3.75 5.66
CA LEU A 292 17.65 -4.43 5.46
C LEU A 292 18.69 -3.52 4.81
N ALA A 293 18.33 -2.81 3.73
CA ALA A 293 19.24 -1.94 3.00
C ALA A 293 19.73 -0.74 3.81
N ALA A 294 18.84 -0.14 4.58
CA ALA A 294 19.12 1.05 5.38
C ALA A 294 19.59 0.71 6.81
N GLU A 295 19.68 -0.57 7.17
CA GLU A 295 19.98 -1.06 8.53
C GLU A 295 19.13 -0.37 9.60
N ILE A 296 17.81 -0.33 9.37
CA ILE A 296 16.83 0.32 10.25
C ILE A 296 15.61 -0.57 10.44
N ASN A 297 15.03 -0.56 11.63
CA ASN A 297 13.82 -1.36 11.92
C ASN A 297 12.60 -0.44 12.05
N ILE A 298 11.94 -0.15 10.91
CA ILE A 298 10.77 0.73 10.86
C ILE A 298 9.59 0.18 11.68
N PRO A 299 9.23 -1.13 11.64
CA PRO A 299 8.16 -1.69 12.48
C PRO A 299 8.38 -1.43 13.97
N ARG A 300 9.61 -1.61 14.46
CA ARG A 300 9.95 -1.34 15.87
C ARG A 300 9.87 0.14 16.22
N ILE A 301 10.40 1.02 15.37
CA ILE A 301 10.35 2.47 15.59
C ILE A 301 8.90 2.95 15.62
N ALA A 302 8.05 2.48 14.71
CA ALA A 302 6.64 2.80 14.67
C ALA A 302 5.90 2.31 15.95
N TYR A 303 6.20 1.09 16.40
CA TYR A 303 5.69 0.55 17.65
C TYR A 303 6.11 1.40 18.85
N ASN A 304 7.42 1.70 18.97
CA ASN A 304 7.93 2.50 20.07
C ASN A 304 7.30 3.91 20.10
N LYS A 305 7.17 4.55 18.92
CA LYS A 305 6.45 5.82 18.79
C LYS A 305 5.00 5.71 19.31
N LEU A 306 4.28 4.66 18.90
CA LEU A 306 2.89 4.43 19.26
C LEU A 306 2.70 4.25 20.78
N ILE A 307 3.62 3.55 21.44
CA ILE A 307 3.55 3.36 22.91
C ILE A 307 4.15 4.52 23.71
N GLY A 308 4.68 5.54 23.04
CA GLY A 308 5.31 6.71 23.68
C GLY A 308 6.75 6.47 24.18
N LYS A 309 7.39 5.40 23.71
CA LYS A 309 8.80 5.10 24.04
C LYS A 309 9.73 5.88 23.08
N LYS A 310 10.55 6.77 23.63
CA LYS A 310 11.54 7.49 22.83
C LYS A 310 12.66 6.55 22.40
N GLU A 311 12.93 6.52 21.12
CA GLU A 311 14.04 5.77 20.54
C GLU A 311 14.84 6.69 19.63
N ARG A 312 16.17 6.63 19.75
CA ARG A 312 17.07 7.24 18.75
C ARG A 312 17.37 6.21 17.69
N TRP A 313 17.25 6.64 16.44
CA TRP A 313 17.55 5.79 15.29
C TRP A 313 18.60 6.42 14.39
N SER A 314 19.29 5.59 13.66
CA SER A 314 20.16 5.99 12.55
C SER A 314 19.89 5.05 11.37
N MET A 315 20.17 5.49 10.16
CA MET A 315 20.07 4.65 8.99
C MET A 315 21.25 4.86 8.06
N LYS A 316 21.64 3.82 7.34
CA LYS A 316 22.62 3.90 6.27
C LYS A 316 21.96 4.40 4.99
N LYS A 317 22.56 5.41 4.36
CA LYS A 317 22.14 5.94 3.06
C LYS A 317 23.11 5.48 1.97
N ILE A 318 23.16 4.17 1.74
CA ILE A 318 24.07 3.54 0.77
C ILE A 318 23.23 2.96 -0.37
N ARG A 319 23.66 3.23 -1.58
CA ARG A 319 23.03 2.61 -2.78
C ARG A 319 23.27 1.11 -2.76
N THR A 320 22.18 0.33 -2.70
CA THR A 320 22.22 -1.12 -2.50
C THR A 320 21.18 -1.83 -3.35
N THR A 321 21.54 -2.89 -4.03
CA THR A 321 20.61 -3.76 -4.76
C THR A 321 20.27 -4.97 -3.90
N LEU A 322 18.96 -5.26 -3.77
CA LEU A 322 18.45 -6.40 -3.03
C LEU A 322 17.52 -7.23 -3.90
N SER A 323 17.32 -8.47 -3.51
CA SER A 323 16.35 -9.37 -4.13
C SER A 323 15.79 -10.34 -3.09
N PHE A 324 14.65 -10.95 -3.40
CA PHE A 324 14.05 -11.99 -2.56
C PHE A 324 14.60 -13.36 -2.89
N VAL A 325 14.72 -14.18 -1.85
CA VAL A 325 14.86 -15.64 -1.94
C VAL A 325 13.58 -16.27 -1.41
N GLU A 326 12.94 -17.12 -2.19
CA GLU A 326 11.79 -17.89 -1.73
C GLU A 326 12.29 -19.16 -1.05
N ALA A 327 11.81 -19.40 0.18
CA ALA A 327 12.09 -20.61 0.93
C ALA A 327 10.76 -21.27 1.36
N PRO A 328 10.54 -22.56 1.04
CA PRO A 328 9.36 -23.28 1.50
C PRO A 328 9.37 -23.39 3.03
N LYS A 329 8.17 -23.35 3.63
CA LYS A 329 7.95 -23.54 5.06
C LYS A 329 6.91 -24.61 5.29
N ILE A 330 7.08 -25.42 6.33
CA ILE A 330 6.04 -26.32 6.84
C ILE A 330 5.12 -25.50 7.74
N LEU A 331 3.80 -25.54 7.48
CA LEU A 331 2.78 -24.79 8.21
C LEU A 331 2.23 -25.58 9.40
#